data_ade2574b1a8f992dcffc0a850e14da82
#
_entry.id   ade2574b1a8f992dcffc0a850e14da82
#
_cell.length_a   1.000
_cell.length_b   1.000
_cell.length_c   1.000
_cell.angle_alpha   90.00
_cell.angle_beta   90.00
_cell.angle_gamma   90.00
#
_symmetry.space_group_name_H-M   'P 1'
#
loop_
_entity.id
_entity.type
_entity.pdbx_description
1 polymer ?
#
loop_
_entity_poly.entity_id
_entity_poly.type
_entity_poly.pdbx_seq_one_letter_code
_entity_poly.pdbx_strand_id
1 'polypeptide(L)'
;MKILVVEDEPKTLNAIRQGLEESQFEVDIAYDGLIAQRLALKNNYALIITDVILPGINGFELIKELRNKGLTTPILLLTALGETEDKVTGFDAGADQYLTKPFQFAELLARVRSLTKRSTQVTMTAQTLSYAGLEMNLDAKTVTRDGQHIDLTAREFALLEYLMRNQGRVLSKIDIAEQVWDLNFDTGTNVVEVYINYLRKKLDRDFPTKLIHTQFGMGYVLKADE
;
A
#
# COMPACT_ATOMS: atom_id res chain seq x y z
N MET A 1 -1.33 2.57 19.11
CA MET A 1 -0.72 2.45 17.75
C MET A 1 -0.15 3.79 17.38
N LYS A 2 1.09 3.82 16.82
CA LYS A 2 1.81 5.06 16.53
C LYS A 2 1.72 5.41 15.06
N ILE A 3 1.38 6.66 14.73
CA ILE A 3 1.20 7.19 13.38
C ILE A 3 2.20 8.33 13.16
N LEU A 4 2.84 8.39 11.99
CA LEU A 4 3.62 9.55 11.57
C LEU A 4 2.75 10.43 10.67
N VAL A 5 2.61 11.72 11.00
CA VAL A 5 1.93 12.71 10.17
C VAL A 5 2.95 13.71 9.62
N VAL A 6 2.95 13.87 8.30
CA VAL A 6 3.88 14.73 7.56
C VAL A 6 3.08 15.78 6.81
N GLU A 7 3.17 17.02 7.26
CA GLU A 7 2.40 18.15 6.73
C GLU A 7 3.16 19.44 7.08
N ASP A 8 3.36 20.31 6.13
CA ASP A 8 4.11 21.56 6.33
C ASP A 8 3.22 22.70 6.85
N GLU A 9 1.89 22.63 6.62
CA GLU A 9 0.96 23.62 7.13
C GLU A 9 0.61 23.36 8.62
N PRO A 10 1.02 24.24 9.58
CA PRO A 10 0.83 23.97 11.00
C PRO A 10 -0.62 23.81 11.44
N LYS A 11 -1.57 24.50 10.78
CA LYS A 11 -3.00 24.40 11.11
C LYS A 11 -3.56 23.02 10.77
N THR A 12 -3.30 22.55 9.56
CA THR A 12 -3.70 21.22 9.07
C THR A 12 -3.04 20.12 9.89
N LEU A 13 -1.73 20.22 10.13
CA LEU A 13 -0.99 19.28 10.96
C LEU A 13 -1.57 19.14 12.37
N ASN A 14 -1.81 20.30 13.04
CA ASN A 14 -2.37 20.28 14.40
C ASN A 14 -3.80 19.72 14.43
N ALA A 15 -4.64 20.02 13.44
CA ALA A 15 -6.00 19.48 13.35
C ALA A 15 -5.98 17.95 13.16
N ILE A 16 -5.12 17.44 12.28
CA ILE A 16 -4.96 15.99 12.07
C ILE A 16 -4.45 15.34 13.35
N ARG A 17 -3.37 15.89 13.94
CA ARG A 17 -2.79 15.37 15.18
C ARG A 17 -3.83 15.28 16.28
N GLN A 18 -4.49 16.40 16.59
CA GLN A 18 -5.49 16.44 17.66
C GLN A 18 -6.60 15.40 17.46
N GLY A 19 -7.18 15.33 16.26
CA GLY A 19 -8.25 14.36 15.98
C GLY A 19 -7.79 12.91 16.10
N LEU A 20 -6.54 12.60 15.70
CA LEU A 20 -5.98 11.26 15.85
C LEU A 20 -5.69 10.93 17.32
N GLU A 21 -5.15 11.88 18.11
CA GLU A 21 -4.90 11.72 19.55
C GLU A 21 -6.23 11.52 20.31
N GLU A 22 -7.28 12.29 20.01
CA GLU A 22 -8.64 12.09 20.52
C GLU A 22 -9.21 10.70 20.16
N SER A 23 -8.78 10.15 19.03
CA SER A 23 -9.11 8.80 18.57
C SER A 23 -8.19 7.71 19.10
N GLN A 24 -7.37 8.03 20.14
CA GLN A 24 -6.46 7.13 20.86
C GLN A 24 -5.28 6.58 20.05
N PHE A 25 -4.82 7.31 19.05
CA PHE A 25 -3.55 7.06 18.38
C PHE A 25 -2.43 7.90 19.02
N GLU A 26 -1.22 7.36 19.03
CA GLU A 26 -0.02 8.13 19.32
C GLU A 26 0.45 8.77 17.99
N VAL A 27 0.85 10.05 18.03
CA VAL A 27 1.19 10.78 16.80
C VAL A 27 2.56 11.41 16.92
N ASP A 28 3.46 11.03 16.02
CA ASP A 28 4.67 11.80 15.71
C ASP A 28 4.40 12.72 14.51
N ILE A 29 5.07 13.87 14.47
CA ILE A 29 4.90 14.86 13.43
C ILE A 29 6.21 15.18 12.73
N ALA A 30 6.12 15.49 11.44
CA ALA A 30 7.22 16.05 10.65
C ALA A 30 6.68 17.19 9.76
N TYR A 31 7.49 18.24 9.57
CA TYR A 31 7.12 19.40 8.76
C TYR A 31 7.78 19.40 7.38
N ASP A 32 8.64 18.44 7.11
CA ASP A 32 9.31 18.25 5.83
C ASP A 32 9.58 16.77 5.54
N GLY A 33 9.81 16.46 4.25
CA GLY A 33 10.00 15.09 3.81
C GLY A 33 11.31 14.45 4.30
N LEU A 34 12.38 15.23 4.52
CA LEU A 34 13.67 14.69 5.01
C LEU A 34 13.61 14.29 6.49
N ILE A 35 12.91 15.08 7.31
CA ILE A 35 12.64 14.71 8.71
C ILE A 35 11.77 13.48 8.73
N ALA A 36 10.69 13.45 7.92
CA ALA A 36 9.79 12.32 7.81
C ALA A 36 10.52 11.03 7.43
N GLN A 37 11.40 11.08 6.43
CA GLN A 37 12.20 9.93 6.02
C GLN A 37 13.05 9.37 7.17
N ARG A 38 13.75 10.25 7.89
CA ARG A 38 14.58 9.85 9.04
C ARG A 38 13.74 9.20 10.15
N LEU A 39 12.58 9.78 10.47
CA LEU A 39 11.67 9.24 11.48
C LEU A 39 11.11 7.89 11.06
N ALA A 40 10.64 7.76 9.81
CA ALA A 40 10.07 6.55 9.27
C ALA A 40 11.04 5.36 9.23
N LEU A 41 12.34 5.64 9.00
CA LEU A 41 13.37 4.61 8.98
C LEU A 41 13.91 4.24 10.37
N LYS A 42 13.74 5.13 11.35
CA LYS A 42 14.26 4.91 12.72
C LYS A 42 13.23 4.29 13.65
N ASN A 43 11.96 4.52 13.41
CA ASN A 43 10.86 4.11 14.30
C ASN A 43 9.87 3.20 13.55
N ASN A 44 9.12 2.41 14.31
CA ASN A 44 8.05 1.59 13.77
C ASN A 44 6.71 2.35 13.86
N TYR A 45 6.10 2.63 12.72
CA TYR A 45 4.78 3.23 12.63
C TYR A 45 3.77 2.23 12.10
N ALA A 46 2.53 2.32 12.59
CA ALA A 46 1.40 1.56 12.09
C ALA A 46 0.86 2.15 10.77
N LEU A 47 1.10 3.46 10.55
CA LEU A 47 0.70 4.20 9.37
C LEU A 47 1.56 5.46 9.23
N ILE A 48 1.83 5.86 7.99
CA ILE A 48 2.38 7.17 7.65
C ILE A 48 1.30 7.92 6.88
N ILE A 49 1.00 9.15 7.28
CA ILE A 49 0.13 10.09 6.56
C ILE A 49 1.03 11.20 6.05
N THR A 50 1.06 11.47 4.76
CA THR A 50 1.94 12.49 4.18
C THR A 50 1.21 13.35 3.16
N ASP A 51 1.50 14.66 3.17
CA ASP A 51 1.11 15.51 2.06
C ASP A 51 2.00 15.23 0.84
N VAL A 52 1.49 15.55 -0.33
CA VAL A 52 2.24 15.61 -1.60
C VAL A 52 3.22 16.77 -1.60
N ILE A 53 2.75 17.96 -1.21
CA ILE A 53 3.54 19.17 -1.27
C ILE A 53 4.26 19.37 0.07
N LEU A 54 5.56 19.09 0.07
CA LEU A 54 6.40 19.21 1.27
C LEU A 54 7.72 19.92 0.92
N PRO A 55 8.29 20.66 1.85
CA PRO A 55 9.65 21.18 1.72
C PRO A 55 10.69 20.05 1.67
N GLY A 56 11.77 20.28 0.92
CA GLY A 56 12.87 19.33 0.77
C GLY A 56 12.58 18.27 -0.28
N ILE A 57 12.09 17.12 0.13
CA ILE A 57 11.59 16.09 -0.79
C ILE A 57 10.06 16.05 -0.71
N ASN A 58 9.41 15.99 -1.86
CA ASN A 58 7.94 15.92 -1.91
C ASN A 58 7.42 14.56 -1.45
N GLY A 59 6.10 14.46 -1.21
CA GLY A 59 5.48 13.23 -0.70
C GLY A 59 5.68 12.03 -1.61
N PHE A 60 5.67 12.20 -2.93
CA PHE A 60 5.91 11.11 -3.88
C PHE A 60 7.34 10.59 -3.81
N GLU A 61 8.31 11.49 -3.75
CA GLU A 61 9.73 11.14 -3.60
C GLU A 61 9.98 10.45 -2.26
N LEU A 62 9.39 10.97 -1.18
CA LEU A 62 9.46 10.37 0.15
C LEU A 62 8.96 8.91 0.11
N ILE A 63 7.78 8.67 -0.45
CA ILE A 63 7.20 7.34 -0.54
C ILE A 63 8.10 6.40 -1.33
N LYS A 64 8.55 6.83 -2.52
CA LYS A 64 9.43 6.05 -3.39
C LYS A 64 10.73 5.66 -2.69
N GLU A 65 11.34 6.59 -1.97
CA GLU A 65 12.56 6.31 -1.21
C GLU A 65 12.34 5.33 -0.05
N LEU A 66 11.23 5.49 0.69
CA LEU A 66 10.86 4.56 1.76
C LEU A 66 10.62 3.14 1.22
N ARG A 67 9.92 3.02 0.08
CA ARG A 67 9.68 1.74 -0.58
C ARG A 67 10.97 1.10 -1.12
N ASN A 68 11.85 1.89 -1.70
CA ASN A 68 13.18 1.42 -2.15
C ASN A 68 14.05 0.87 -1.01
N LYS A 69 13.86 1.39 0.21
CA LYS A 69 14.51 0.91 1.44
C LYS A 69 13.78 -0.26 2.11
N GLY A 70 12.74 -0.80 1.46
CA GLY A 70 12.01 -1.98 1.93
C GLY A 70 10.94 -1.68 2.98
N LEU A 71 10.59 -0.40 3.25
CA LEU A 71 9.55 -0.09 4.22
C LEU A 71 8.18 -0.53 3.71
N THR A 72 7.51 -1.39 4.49
CA THR A 72 6.17 -1.94 4.17
C THR A 72 5.04 -1.25 4.93
N THR A 73 5.35 -0.33 5.84
CA THR A 73 4.36 0.46 6.58
C THR A 73 3.35 1.08 5.62
N PRO A 74 2.04 0.95 5.87
CA PRO A 74 1.00 1.59 5.06
C PRO A 74 1.22 3.11 4.98
N ILE A 75 0.96 3.68 3.79
CA ILE A 75 1.09 5.13 3.55
C ILE A 75 -0.20 5.67 2.97
N LEU A 76 -0.79 6.67 3.66
CA LEU A 76 -1.92 7.46 3.20
C LEU A 76 -1.40 8.81 2.68
N LEU A 77 -1.62 9.09 1.41
CA LEU A 77 -1.21 10.33 0.77
C LEU A 77 -2.35 11.35 0.82
N LEU A 78 -2.07 12.54 1.33
CA LEU A 78 -2.97 13.69 1.26
C LEU A 78 -2.62 14.52 0.02
N THR A 79 -3.61 14.94 -0.77
CA THR A 79 -3.36 15.70 -1.99
C THR A 79 -4.39 16.80 -2.19
N ALA A 80 -3.94 18.00 -2.55
CA ALA A 80 -4.81 19.08 -2.99
C ALA A 80 -5.25 18.91 -4.46
N LEU A 81 -4.61 18.01 -5.18
CA LEU A 81 -4.71 17.84 -6.61
C LEU A 81 -5.84 16.87 -6.93
N GLY A 82 -6.91 17.39 -7.53
CA GLY A 82 -8.10 16.62 -7.94
C GLY A 82 -7.95 15.95 -9.31
N GLU A 83 -6.83 16.12 -9.99
CA GLU A 83 -6.62 15.59 -11.32
C GLU A 83 -6.16 14.14 -11.31
N THR A 84 -6.59 13.40 -12.32
CA THR A 84 -6.35 11.95 -12.45
C THR A 84 -4.85 11.64 -12.50
N GLU A 85 -4.03 12.54 -13.06
CA GLU A 85 -2.57 12.38 -13.22
C GLU A 85 -1.82 12.32 -11.88
N ASP A 86 -2.28 13.07 -10.87
CA ASP A 86 -1.62 13.10 -9.56
C ASP A 86 -1.92 11.87 -8.71
N LYS A 87 -3.12 11.30 -8.88
CA LYS A 87 -3.48 10.03 -8.25
C LYS A 87 -2.63 8.88 -8.81
N VAL A 88 -2.35 8.92 -10.12
CA VAL A 88 -1.48 7.97 -10.81
C VAL A 88 -0.07 8.03 -10.26
N THR A 89 0.50 9.24 -10.18
CA THR A 89 1.86 9.47 -9.66
C THR A 89 1.99 8.99 -8.22
N GLY A 90 0.94 9.16 -7.40
CA GLY A 90 0.92 8.69 -6.00
C GLY A 90 0.94 7.17 -5.88
N PHE A 91 0.15 6.47 -6.69
CA PHE A 91 0.16 5.00 -6.72
C PHE A 91 1.46 4.46 -7.31
N ASP A 92 1.98 5.08 -8.37
CA ASP A 92 3.28 4.72 -8.96
C ASP A 92 4.43 4.91 -7.97
N ALA A 93 4.32 5.87 -7.05
CA ALA A 93 5.27 6.04 -5.96
C ALA A 93 5.16 4.94 -4.87
N GLY A 94 4.03 4.22 -4.76
CA GLY A 94 3.82 3.15 -3.80
C GLY A 94 2.96 3.53 -2.58
N ALA A 95 2.10 4.56 -2.69
CA ALA A 95 1.09 4.88 -1.68
C ALA A 95 0.01 3.78 -1.59
N ASP A 96 -0.46 3.46 -0.41
CA ASP A 96 -1.51 2.46 -0.21
C ASP A 96 -2.92 3.04 -0.39
N GLN A 97 -3.11 4.29 -0.02
CA GLN A 97 -4.34 5.06 -0.23
C GLN A 97 -4.03 6.54 -0.42
N TYR A 98 -5.00 7.28 -0.95
CA TYR A 98 -4.96 8.74 -1.04
C TYR A 98 -6.25 9.36 -0.52
N LEU A 99 -6.18 10.63 -0.10
CA LEU A 99 -7.30 11.42 0.34
C LEU A 99 -7.14 12.85 -0.21
N THR A 100 -8.14 13.32 -0.95
CA THR A 100 -8.10 14.66 -1.56
C THR A 100 -8.47 15.73 -0.54
N LYS A 101 -7.71 16.83 -0.52
CA LYS A 101 -8.02 18.06 0.22
C LYS A 101 -8.99 18.93 -0.60
N PRO A 102 -10.01 19.57 0.03
CA PRO A 102 -10.34 19.49 1.45
C PRO A 102 -11.08 18.18 1.79
N PHE A 103 -10.80 17.61 2.96
CA PHE A 103 -11.43 16.39 3.45
C PHE A 103 -12.12 16.60 4.80
N GLN A 104 -13.07 15.76 5.11
CA GLN A 104 -13.67 15.66 6.45
C GLN A 104 -12.80 14.77 7.35
N PHE A 105 -12.60 15.16 8.62
CA PHE A 105 -11.82 14.33 9.54
C PHE A 105 -12.38 12.91 9.70
N ALA A 106 -13.70 12.75 9.62
CA ALA A 106 -14.35 11.43 9.66
C ALA A 106 -13.89 10.52 8.50
N GLU A 107 -13.68 11.08 7.30
CA GLU A 107 -13.16 10.33 6.16
C GLU A 107 -11.70 9.92 6.37
N LEU A 108 -10.85 10.86 6.82
CA LEU A 108 -9.47 10.56 7.20
C LEU A 108 -9.43 9.41 8.22
N LEU A 109 -10.21 9.52 9.30
CA LEU A 109 -10.25 8.53 10.37
C LEU A 109 -10.72 7.15 9.88
N ALA A 110 -11.69 7.10 8.96
CA ALA A 110 -12.15 5.86 8.36
C ALA A 110 -11.02 5.16 7.58
N ARG A 111 -10.23 5.90 6.80
CA ARG A 111 -9.06 5.38 6.06
C ARG A 111 -7.94 4.94 7.00
N VAL A 112 -7.66 5.74 8.03
CA VAL A 112 -6.69 5.40 9.08
C VAL A 112 -7.06 4.06 9.72
N ARG A 113 -8.31 3.90 10.14
CA ARG A 113 -8.80 2.65 10.72
C ARG A 113 -8.73 1.47 9.76
N SER A 114 -9.05 1.68 8.49
CA SER A 114 -8.94 0.64 7.45
C SER A 114 -7.50 0.18 7.27
N LEU A 115 -6.54 1.11 7.25
CA LEU A 115 -5.11 0.80 7.05
C LEU A 115 -4.45 0.23 8.32
N THR A 116 -4.94 0.59 9.52
CA THR A 116 -4.37 0.14 10.80
C THR A 116 -5.08 -1.09 11.40
N LYS A 117 -6.29 -1.44 10.99
CA LYS A 117 -7.08 -2.59 11.48
C LYS A 117 -6.43 -3.96 11.28
N ARG A 118 -5.31 -4.05 10.61
CA ARG A 118 -4.62 -5.30 10.26
C ARG A 118 -3.92 -6.00 11.42
N SER A 119 -4.01 -5.47 12.65
CA SER A 119 -3.24 -5.99 13.80
C SER A 119 -4.06 -6.69 14.88
N THR A 120 -5.40 -6.71 14.82
CA THR A 120 -6.20 -7.19 15.97
C THR A 120 -7.50 -7.89 15.56
N GLN A 121 -7.40 -9.01 14.83
CA GLN A 121 -8.45 -10.05 14.88
C GLN A 121 -7.82 -11.43 14.72
N VAL A 122 -7.41 -12.00 15.82
CA VAL A 122 -7.20 -13.44 15.96
C VAL A 122 -8.49 -14.00 16.54
N THR A 123 -9.28 -14.70 15.74
CA THR A 123 -9.91 -15.98 16.10
C THR A 123 -10.77 -16.54 14.95
N MET A 124 -10.52 -17.79 14.70
CA MET A 124 -11.29 -18.87 14.04
C MET A 124 -10.99 -19.13 12.56
N THR A 125 -10.41 -20.31 12.35
CA THR A 125 -10.04 -20.97 11.09
C THR A 125 -9.16 -20.11 10.17
N ALA A 126 -7.85 -20.26 10.38
CA ALA A 126 -6.84 -19.61 9.53
C ALA A 126 -7.17 -19.85 8.05
N GLN A 127 -7.67 -18.81 7.37
CA GLN A 127 -7.87 -18.90 5.93
C GLN A 127 -6.49 -18.77 5.28
N THR A 128 -5.91 -19.92 4.94
CA THR A 128 -4.63 -19.99 4.21
C THR A 128 -4.94 -20.29 2.76
N LEU A 129 -4.42 -19.46 1.86
CA LEU A 129 -4.36 -19.76 0.44
C LEU A 129 -2.99 -20.37 0.15
N SER A 130 -2.96 -21.48 -0.59
CA SER A 130 -1.72 -22.16 -0.96
C SER A 130 -1.71 -22.48 -2.45
N TYR A 131 -0.60 -22.16 -3.11
CA TYR A 131 -0.39 -22.47 -4.52
C TYR A 131 1.08 -22.45 -4.89
N ALA A 132 1.60 -23.54 -5.47
CA ALA A 132 2.95 -23.63 -6.03
C ALA A 132 4.06 -23.08 -5.11
N GLY A 133 4.09 -23.52 -3.84
CA GLY A 133 5.05 -23.08 -2.84
C GLY A 133 4.73 -21.73 -2.18
N LEU A 134 3.74 -20.98 -2.68
CA LEU A 134 3.20 -19.82 -2.02
C LEU A 134 2.20 -20.23 -0.94
N GLU A 135 2.36 -19.69 0.26
CA GLU A 135 1.40 -19.79 1.36
C GLU A 135 1.05 -18.39 1.86
N MET A 136 -0.22 -18.08 1.94
CA MET A 136 -0.72 -16.79 2.33
C MET A 136 -1.73 -16.95 3.46
N ASN A 137 -1.37 -16.53 4.66
CA ASN A 137 -2.27 -16.51 5.80
C ASN A 137 -3.04 -15.18 5.79
N LEU A 138 -4.35 -15.26 5.54
CA LEU A 138 -5.19 -14.07 5.39
C LEU A 138 -5.49 -13.36 6.73
N ASP A 139 -5.46 -14.12 7.83
CA ASP A 139 -5.70 -13.57 9.16
C ASP A 139 -4.44 -12.91 9.73
N ALA A 140 -3.31 -13.63 9.70
CA ALA A 140 -2.03 -13.13 10.18
C ALA A 140 -1.38 -12.11 9.22
N LYS A 141 -1.91 -11.97 7.99
CA LYS A 141 -1.35 -11.12 6.91
C LYS A 141 0.11 -11.43 6.62
N THR A 142 0.47 -12.71 6.67
CA THR A 142 1.80 -13.20 6.34
C THR A 142 1.81 -13.96 5.02
N VAL A 143 2.92 -13.87 4.32
CA VAL A 143 3.17 -14.61 3.07
C VAL A 143 4.50 -15.31 3.17
N THR A 144 4.54 -16.56 2.75
CA THR A 144 5.79 -17.31 2.56
C THR A 144 5.82 -17.89 1.15
N ARG A 145 7.02 -18.06 0.61
CA ARG A 145 7.27 -18.82 -0.61
C ARG A 145 8.40 -19.82 -0.36
N ASP A 146 8.11 -21.09 -0.58
CA ASP A 146 9.05 -22.22 -0.28
C ASP A 146 9.64 -22.12 1.14
N GLY A 147 8.80 -21.70 2.13
CA GLY A 147 9.16 -21.50 3.52
C GLY A 147 9.88 -20.19 3.83
N GLN A 148 10.25 -19.38 2.84
CA GLN A 148 10.84 -18.05 3.05
C GLN A 148 9.76 -17.00 3.26
N HIS A 149 9.92 -16.17 4.30
CA HIS A 149 9.00 -15.04 4.57
C HIS A 149 9.16 -13.94 3.53
N ILE A 150 8.02 -13.43 3.04
CA ILE A 150 7.96 -12.36 2.04
C ILE A 150 7.24 -11.15 2.65
N ASP A 151 7.95 -10.05 2.79
CA ASP A 151 7.38 -8.80 3.29
C ASP A 151 6.61 -8.07 2.19
N LEU A 152 5.30 -7.96 2.35
CA LEU A 152 4.42 -7.26 1.43
C LEU A 152 3.80 -6.03 2.09
N THR A 153 3.63 -4.97 1.29
CA THR A 153 2.77 -3.85 1.68
C THR A 153 1.32 -4.31 1.66
N ALA A 154 0.45 -3.48 2.21
CA ALA A 154 -0.97 -3.76 2.25
C ALA A 154 -1.60 -3.97 0.86
N ARG A 155 -1.17 -3.19 -0.12
CA ARG A 155 -1.68 -3.29 -1.51
C ARG A 155 -1.07 -4.47 -2.26
N GLU A 156 0.20 -4.74 -2.07
CA GLU A 156 0.82 -5.95 -2.62
C GLU A 156 0.15 -7.22 -2.07
N PHE A 157 -0.17 -7.23 -0.77
CA PHE A 157 -0.91 -8.32 -0.15
C PHE A 157 -2.31 -8.48 -0.77
N ALA A 158 -3.08 -7.40 -0.91
CA ALA A 158 -4.41 -7.43 -1.51
C ALA A 158 -4.37 -7.89 -2.99
N LEU A 159 -3.38 -7.41 -3.74
CA LEU A 159 -3.18 -7.84 -5.13
C LEU A 159 -2.82 -9.33 -5.21
N LEU A 160 -1.91 -9.81 -4.36
CA LEU A 160 -1.55 -11.21 -4.32
C LEU A 160 -2.75 -12.08 -3.90
N GLU A 161 -3.53 -11.67 -2.90
CA GLU A 161 -4.74 -12.36 -2.49
C GLU A 161 -5.72 -12.51 -3.67
N TYR A 162 -5.94 -11.43 -4.42
CA TYR A 162 -6.84 -11.46 -5.57
C TYR A 162 -6.33 -12.39 -6.68
N LEU A 163 -5.03 -12.37 -6.96
CA LEU A 163 -4.39 -13.29 -7.91
C LEU A 163 -4.51 -14.75 -7.46
N MET A 164 -4.24 -15.04 -6.18
CA MET A 164 -4.32 -16.40 -5.63
C MET A 164 -5.73 -16.97 -5.60
N ARG A 165 -6.75 -16.15 -5.34
CA ARG A 165 -8.16 -16.57 -5.42
C ARG A 165 -8.62 -16.85 -6.85
N ASN A 166 -7.90 -16.34 -7.84
CA ASN A 166 -8.19 -16.50 -9.26
C ASN A 166 -7.05 -17.21 -10.02
N GLN A 167 -6.32 -18.10 -9.34
CA GLN A 167 -5.20 -18.83 -9.94
C GLN A 167 -5.62 -19.52 -11.27
N GLY A 168 -4.74 -19.49 -12.26
CA GLY A 168 -4.97 -20.04 -13.59
C GLY A 168 -5.90 -19.21 -14.49
N ARG A 169 -6.56 -18.16 -13.96
CA ARG A 169 -7.42 -17.27 -14.76
C ARG A 169 -6.66 -16.02 -15.16
N VAL A 170 -6.85 -15.57 -16.39
CA VAL A 170 -6.36 -14.26 -16.85
C VAL A 170 -7.28 -13.19 -16.29
N LEU A 171 -6.69 -12.24 -15.55
CA LEU A 171 -7.39 -11.09 -14.97
C LEU A 171 -7.02 -9.85 -15.76
N SER A 172 -8.02 -9.09 -16.20
CA SER A 172 -7.78 -7.84 -16.90
C SER A 172 -7.20 -6.78 -15.95
N LYS A 173 -6.52 -5.78 -16.49
CA LYS A 173 -6.02 -4.65 -15.69
C LYS A 173 -7.16 -3.90 -15.02
N ILE A 174 -8.30 -3.78 -15.70
CA ILE A 174 -9.49 -3.10 -15.18
C ILE A 174 -10.04 -3.85 -13.98
N ASP A 175 -10.25 -5.18 -14.09
CA ASP A 175 -10.75 -6.00 -12.99
C ASP A 175 -9.81 -5.95 -11.77
N ILE A 176 -8.50 -5.98 -12.01
CA ILE A 176 -7.51 -5.87 -10.94
C ILE A 176 -7.57 -4.48 -10.28
N ALA A 177 -7.66 -3.41 -11.07
CA ALA A 177 -7.73 -2.05 -10.55
C ALA A 177 -9.00 -1.82 -9.72
N GLU A 178 -10.14 -2.32 -10.20
CA GLU A 178 -11.40 -2.23 -9.49
C GLU A 178 -11.36 -2.99 -8.16
N GLN A 179 -10.91 -4.23 -8.17
CA GLN A 179 -10.93 -5.10 -6.97
C GLN A 179 -9.89 -4.71 -5.91
N VAL A 180 -8.75 -4.20 -6.32
CA VAL A 180 -7.65 -3.92 -5.39
C VAL A 180 -7.60 -2.45 -4.97
N TRP A 181 -8.00 -1.51 -5.85
CA TRP A 181 -7.94 -0.07 -5.59
C TRP A 181 -9.30 0.62 -5.55
N ASP A 182 -10.40 -0.11 -5.82
CA ASP A 182 -11.76 0.45 -5.87
C ASP A 182 -11.90 1.54 -6.96
N LEU A 183 -11.21 1.34 -8.10
CA LEU A 183 -11.20 2.25 -9.23
C LEU A 183 -12.17 1.75 -10.31
N ASN A 184 -13.30 2.45 -10.48
CA ASN A 184 -14.41 2.04 -11.36
C ASN A 184 -14.26 2.48 -12.82
N PHE A 185 -13.07 2.95 -13.27
CA PHE A 185 -12.88 3.40 -14.66
C PHE A 185 -11.42 3.28 -15.08
N ASP A 186 -11.21 3.19 -16.38
CA ASP A 186 -9.87 3.23 -16.98
C ASP A 186 -9.23 4.60 -16.71
N THR A 187 -8.39 4.65 -15.69
CA THR A 187 -7.69 5.88 -15.28
C THR A 187 -6.47 6.15 -16.17
N GLY A 188 -6.22 5.33 -17.21
CA GLY A 188 -4.96 5.40 -17.98
C GLY A 188 -3.72 5.12 -17.13
N THR A 189 -3.91 4.58 -15.93
CA THR A 189 -2.84 4.44 -14.94
C THR A 189 -2.08 3.14 -15.11
N ASN A 190 -0.78 3.18 -14.96
CA ASN A 190 0.08 2.00 -14.92
C ASN A 190 0.15 1.38 -13.49
N VAL A 191 -0.81 1.71 -12.60
CA VAL A 191 -0.77 1.25 -11.20
C VAL A 191 -0.68 -0.27 -11.09
N VAL A 192 -1.46 -0.99 -11.88
CA VAL A 192 -1.44 -2.46 -11.88
C VAL A 192 -0.08 -2.99 -12.31
N GLU A 193 0.52 -2.44 -13.38
CA GLU A 193 1.85 -2.82 -13.85
C GLU A 193 2.93 -2.59 -12.79
N VAL A 194 2.88 -1.46 -12.11
CA VAL A 194 3.85 -1.10 -11.06
C VAL A 194 3.78 -2.11 -9.92
N TYR A 195 2.59 -2.42 -9.41
CA TYR A 195 2.42 -3.36 -8.32
C TYR A 195 2.67 -4.83 -8.73
N ILE A 196 2.35 -5.22 -9.94
CA ILE A 196 2.77 -6.50 -10.52
C ILE A 196 4.30 -6.60 -10.54
N ASN A 197 4.99 -5.52 -10.93
CA ASN A 197 6.46 -5.51 -10.92
C ASN A 197 7.03 -5.57 -9.50
N TYR A 198 6.39 -4.93 -8.52
CA TYR A 198 6.80 -5.06 -7.11
C TYR A 198 6.61 -6.49 -6.60
N LEU A 199 5.47 -7.12 -6.89
CA LEU A 199 5.25 -8.51 -6.53
C LEU A 199 6.26 -9.45 -7.20
N ARG A 200 6.54 -9.29 -8.51
CA ARG A 200 7.54 -10.10 -9.22
C ARG A 200 8.92 -9.98 -8.60
N LYS A 201 9.33 -8.79 -8.18
CA LYS A 201 10.62 -8.59 -7.51
C LYS A 201 10.73 -9.36 -6.20
N LYS A 202 9.62 -9.52 -5.47
CA LYS A 202 9.57 -10.19 -4.17
C LYS A 202 9.27 -11.68 -4.28
N LEU A 203 8.45 -12.07 -5.25
CA LEU A 203 7.98 -13.46 -5.38
C LEU A 203 8.75 -14.26 -6.42
N ASP A 204 9.21 -13.65 -7.52
CA ASP A 204 9.72 -14.38 -8.67
C ASP A 204 11.22 -14.22 -8.88
N ARG A 205 11.86 -13.16 -8.36
CA ARG A 205 13.24 -12.82 -8.67
C ARG A 205 14.23 -13.84 -8.14
N ASP A 206 14.05 -14.24 -6.88
CA ASP A 206 14.99 -15.08 -6.14
C ASP A 206 14.54 -16.56 -6.09
N PHE A 207 13.53 -16.92 -6.90
CA PHE A 207 12.96 -18.25 -6.97
C PHE A 207 13.10 -18.85 -8.38
N PRO A 208 13.27 -20.17 -8.51
CA PRO A 208 13.54 -20.84 -9.78
C PRO A 208 12.36 -20.77 -10.76
N THR A 209 11.13 -20.72 -10.25
CA THR A 209 9.91 -20.69 -11.06
C THR A 209 9.24 -19.32 -10.93
N LYS A 210 8.73 -18.80 -12.05
CA LYS A 210 7.91 -17.57 -12.04
C LYS A 210 6.46 -17.96 -11.85
N LEU A 211 5.71 -17.17 -11.09
CA LEU A 211 4.30 -17.40 -10.84
C LEU A 211 3.40 -16.33 -11.49
N ILE A 212 3.89 -15.11 -11.65
CA ILE A 212 3.08 -14.02 -12.19
C ILE A 212 3.46 -13.80 -13.67
N HIS A 213 2.55 -14.16 -14.56
CA HIS A 213 2.75 -14.06 -16.01
C HIS A 213 1.92 -12.93 -16.63
N THR A 214 2.47 -12.32 -17.68
CA THR A 214 1.73 -11.36 -18.51
C THR A 214 1.08 -12.11 -19.68
N GLN A 215 -0.22 -11.94 -19.84
CA GLN A 215 -0.94 -12.35 -21.04
C GLN A 215 -1.14 -11.12 -21.90
N PHE A 216 -0.33 -11.00 -22.94
CA PHE A 216 -0.30 -9.81 -23.81
C PHE A 216 -1.69 -9.42 -24.31
N GLY A 217 -2.05 -8.15 -24.18
CA GLY A 217 -3.35 -7.61 -24.58
C GLY A 217 -4.54 -8.00 -23.67
N MET A 218 -4.35 -8.90 -22.69
CA MET A 218 -5.44 -9.45 -21.87
C MET A 218 -5.28 -9.15 -20.38
N GLY A 219 -4.04 -9.09 -19.85
CA GLY A 219 -3.81 -8.84 -18.43
C GLY A 219 -2.77 -9.74 -17.79
N TYR A 220 -3.04 -10.23 -16.58
CA TYR A 220 -2.11 -11.02 -15.77
C TYR A 220 -2.75 -12.32 -15.28
N VAL A 221 -1.92 -13.33 -15.07
CA VAL A 221 -2.34 -14.62 -14.53
C VAL A 221 -1.30 -15.12 -13.53
N LEU A 222 -1.79 -15.65 -12.40
CA LEU A 222 -0.97 -16.40 -11.46
C LEU A 222 -1.04 -17.88 -11.83
N LYS A 223 0.08 -18.44 -12.29
CA LYS A 223 0.21 -19.87 -12.62
C LYS A 223 1.64 -20.35 -12.41
N ALA A 224 1.82 -21.62 -12.07
CA ALA A 224 3.13 -22.27 -12.14
C ALA A 224 3.43 -22.62 -13.59
N ASP A 225 4.69 -22.53 -13.99
CA ASP A 225 5.15 -23.13 -15.23
C ASP A 225 5.13 -24.66 -15.05
N GLU A 226 4.59 -25.37 -16.02
CA GLU A 226 4.63 -26.86 -16.08
C GLU A 226 6.04 -27.37 -16.40
#